data_60be4afca3a369d60c5ec7ab9fe735ac
#
_entry.id   60be4afca3a369d60c5ec7ab9fe735ac
#
_cell.length_a   1.000
_cell.length_b   1.000
_cell.length_c   1.000
_cell.angle_alpha   90.00
_cell.angle_beta   90.00
_cell.angle_gamma   90.00
#
_symmetry.space_group_name_H-M   'P 1'
#
loop_
_entity.id
_entity.type
_entity.pdbx_description
1 polymer ?
#
loop_
_entity_poly.entity_id
_entity_poly.type
_entity_poly.pdbx_seq_one_letter_code
_entity_poly.pdbx_strand_id
1 'polypeptide(L)'
;RLVGSEMCIRDSYKIAKKIINKAASYGITKENIIIDCLVLTVSAQQKEVMETVKAVAMVKELGVHTVLGVSNVSFGLPNRPLLNKTFLAMAMSAGLDLPIINPMDQELMATIDAFNVLYNYDHDAAVYIERRANQETITKKDTSTFTLNDIVLHGLKDEVTNATKELLKTTPGLEIINNILIPALDTVGKQYEKNIIFLPQLIQSAETSKIAFGIIKDTFKDTAATKGPIIMATVHGDIHDIGKK
;
A
#
# COMPACT_ATOMS: atom_id res chain seq x y z
N ARG A 1 -38.12 -20.18 -0.02
CA ARG A 1 -38.66 -18.89 0.40
C ARG A 1 -38.52 -18.81 1.91
N LEU A 2 -37.37 -18.34 2.41
CA LEU A 2 -37.22 -17.91 3.81
C LEU A 2 -37.67 -16.46 3.87
N VAL A 3 -38.95 -16.25 4.08
CA VAL A 3 -39.55 -14.99 4.48
C VAL A 3 -39.70 -15.09 5.99
N GLY A 4 -38.81 -14.41 6.69
CA GLY A 4 -38.89 -14.32 8.13
C GLY A 4 -37.67 -13.51 8.63
N SER A 5 -37.95 -12.48 9.33
CA SER A 5 -37.16 -11.35 9.77
C SER A 5 -35.96 -11.63 10.68
N GLU A 6 -35.23 -12.69 10.49
CA GLU A 6 -33.94 -12.94 11.17
C GLU A 6 -33.09 -13.86 10.29
N MET A 7 -32.46 -13.30 9.25
CA MET A 7 -31.27 -13.96 8.73
C MET A 7 -30.16 -13.68 9.75
N CYS A 8 -30.21 -14.42 10.84
CA CYS A 8 -29.25 -14.30 11.92
C CYS A 8 -27.85 -14.66 11.39
N ILE A 9 -26.86 -13.88 11.72
CA ILE A 9 -25.41 -14.17 11.48
C ILE A 9 -25.11 -15.65 11.75
N ARG A 10 -25.71 -16.19 12.83
CA ARG A 10 -25.57 -17.60 13.22
C ARG A 10 -26.08 -18.57 12.16
N ASP A 11 -27.06 -18.19 11.36
CA ASP A 11 -27.58 -19.06 10.32
C ASP A 11 -26.68 -19.07 9.09
N SER A 12 -26.13 -17.92 8.67
CA SER A 12 -25.12 -17.86 7.62
C SER A 12 -23.89 -18.70 7.98
N TYR A 13 -23.41 -18.61 9.21
CA TYR A 13 -22.29 -19.42 9.71
C TYR A 13 -22.60 -20.92 9.74
N LYS A 14 -23.79 -21.32 10.22
CA LYS A 14 -24.24 -22.73 10.21
C LYS A 14 -24.34 -23.30 8.81
N ILE A 15 -24.90 -22.51 7.88
CA ILE A 15 -25.02 -22.90 6.48
C ILE A 15 -23.64 -23.05 5.85
N ALA A 16 -22.73 -22.11 6.07
CA ALA A 16 -21.35 -22.21 5.60
C ALA A 16 -20.67 -23.49 6.11
N LYS A 17 -20.74 -23.79 7.40
CA LYS A 17 -20.25 -25.06 7.95
C LYS A 17 -20.85 -26.30 7.30
N LYS A 18 -22.16 -26.29 7.06
CA LYS A 18 -22.84 -27.41 6.39
C LYS A 18 -22.34 -27.59 4.97
N ILE A 19 -22.12 -26.49 4.23
CA ILE A 19 -21.55 -26.51 2.86
C ILE A 19 -20.14 -27.08 2.89
N ILE A 20 -19.27 -26.56 3.78
CA ILE A 20 -17.87 -27.02 3.93
C ILE A 20 -17.79 -28.52 4.24
N ASN A 21 -18.60 -28.99 5.21
CA ASN A 21 -18.60 -30.40 5.58
C ASN A 21 -19.09 -31.28 4.43
N LYS A 22 -20.08 -30.81 3.68
CA LYS A 22 -20.57 -31.54 2.51
C LYS A 22 -19.55 -31.57 1.38
N ALA A 23 -18.90 -30.44 1.09
CA ALA A 23 -17.83 -30.35 0.10
C ALA A 23 -16.66 -31.29 0.44
N ALA A 24 -16.24 -31.30 1.71
CA ALA A 24 -15.20 -32.20 2.21
C ALA A 24 -15.53 -33.69 1.97
N SER A 25 -16.81 -34.09 2.09
CA SER A 25 -17.22 -35.47 1.79
C SER A 25 -17.05 -35.86 0.32
N TYR A 26 -16.82 -34.88 -0.57
CA TYR A 26 -16.50 -35.10 -1.98
C TYR A 26 -15.03 -34.81 -2.31
N GLY A 27 -14.18 -34.62 -1.28
CA GLY A 27 -12.75 -34.35 -1.47
C GLY A 27 -12.43 -32.90 -1.87
N ILE A 28 -13.40 -31.98 -1.77
CA ILE A 28 -13.17 -30.55 -2.05
C ILE A 28 -12.57 -29.89 -0.80
N THR A 29 -11.38 -29.31 -0.93
CA THR A 29 -10.68 -28.61 0.15
C THR A 29 -11.19 -27.19 0.35
N LYS A 30 -10.93 -26.60 1.52
CA LYS A 30 -11.45 -25.27 1.90
C LYS A 30 -10.98 -24.16 0.96
N GLU A 31 -9.76 -24.27 0.44
CA GLU A 31 -9.17 -23.30 -0.49
C GLU A 31 -9.96 -23.19 -1.81
N ASN A 32 -10.74 -24.21 -2.13
CA ASN A 32 -11.59 -24.27 -3.32
C ASN A 32 -13.04 -23.92 -3.05
N ILE A 33 -13.36 -23.43 -1.85
CA ILE A 33 -14.72 -23.07 -1.45
C ILE A 33 -14.83 -21.56 -1.32
N ILE A 34 -15.79 -20.98 -2.02
CA ILE A 34 -16.15 -19.57 -1.95
C ILE A 34 -17.58 -19.48 -1.42
N ILE A 35 -17.79 -18.74 -0.33
CA ILE A 35 -19.11 -18.56 0.30
C ILE A 35 -19.62 -17.15 0.01
N ASP A 36 -20.81 -17.07 -0.59
CA ASP A 36 -21.56 -15.81 -0.71
C ASP A 36 -22.34 -15.56 0.58
N CYS A 37 -21.95 -14.49 1.30
CA CYS A 37 -22.58 -14.12 2.56
C CYS A 37 -23.88 -13.32 2.35
N LEU A 38 -24.29 -13.06 1.12
CA LEU A 38 -25.47 -12.33 0.69
C LEU A 38 -25.55 -10.89 1.22
N VAL A 39 -25.74 -9.94 0.33
CA VAL A 39 -25.97 -8.53 0.67
C VAL A 39 -27.43 -8.19 0.53
N LEU A 40 -28.03 -7.72 1.62
CA LEU A 40 -29.38 -7.17 1.64
C LEU A 40 -29.33 -5.65 1.40
N THR A 41 -30.36 -5.13 0.77
CA THR A 41 -30.41 -3.70 0.45
C THR A 41 -30.81 -2.88 1.69
N VAL A 42 -30.07 -1.79 1.92
CA VAL A 42 -30.33 -0.83 3.02
C VAL A 42 -31.77 -0.29 2.95
N SER A 43 -32.29 -0.01 1.75
CA SER A 43 -33.64 0.55 1.57
C SER A 43 -34.76 -0.33 2.13
N ALA A 44 -34.57 -1.65 2.19
CA ALA A 44 -35.54 -2.58 2.72
C ALA A 44 -35.18 -3.08 4.12
N GLN A 45 -33.90 -3.25 4.43
CA GLN A 45 -33.44 -3.92 5.64
C GLN A 45 -32.20 -3.27 6.23
N GLN A 46 -32.31 -1.99 6.62
CA GLN A 46 -31.17 -1.18 7.10
C GLN A 46 -30.43 -1.82 8.29
N LYS A 47 -31.16 -2.44 9.22
CA LYS A 47 -30.57 -3.07 10.42
C LYS A 47 -29.73 -4.30 10.09
N GLU A 48 -29.99 -4.95 8.96
CA GLU A 48 -29.37 -6.21 8.56
C GLU A 48 -28.02 -6.01 7.87
N VAL A 49 -27.70 -4.81 7.41
CA VAL A 49 -26.47 -4.55 6.65
C VAL A 49 -25.21 -4.87 7.46
N MET A 50 -25.18 -4.46 8.73
CA MET A 50 -24.07 -4.79 9.62
C MET A 50 -23.97 -6.27 9.95
N GLU A 51 -25.08 -7.00 9.87
CA GLU A 51 -25.09 -8.44 10.04
C GLU A 51 -24.35 -9.14 8.87
N THR A 52 -24.46 -8.60 7.64
CA THR A 52 -23.68 -9.07 6.49
C THR A 52 -22.18 -8.91 6.73
N VAL A 53 -21.72 -7.75 7.21
CA VAL A 53 -20.30 -7.49 7.51
C VAL A 53 -19.78 -8.46 8.58
N LYS A 54 -20.54 -8.68 9.64
CA LYS A 54 -20.20 -9.66 10.69
C LYS A 54 -20.21 -11.10 10.15
N ALA A 55 -21.16 -11.46 9.27
CA ALA A 55 -21.21 -12.77 8.67
C ALA A 55 -19.97 -13.06 7.82
N VAL A 56 -19.46 -12.06 7.06
CA VAL A 56 -18.19 -12.17 6.32
C VAL A 56 -17.05 -12.53 7.27
N ALA A 57 -16.90 -11.80 8.39
CA ALA A 57 -15.84 -12.07 9.36
C ALA A 57 -15.93 -13.50 9.93
N MET A 58 -17.11 -13.93 10.34
CA MET A 58 -17.30 -15.27 10.91
C MET A 58 -17.08 -16.39 9.88
N VAL A 59 -17.50 -16.19 8.64
CA VAL A 59 -17.30 -17.18 7.55
C VAL A 59 -15.80 -17.25 7.22
N LYS A 60 -15.09 -16.12 7.21
CA LYS A 60 -13.64 -16.08 6.99
C LYS A 60 -12.85 -16.89 8.01
N GLU A 61 -13.27 -16.90 9.28
CA GLU A 61 -12.67 -17.73 10.34
C GLU A 61 -12.75 -19.24 10.05
N LEU A 62 -13.66 -19.68 9.17
CA LEU A 62 -13.76 -21.08 8.76
C LEU A 62 -12.64 -21.50 7.80
N GLY A 63 -11.83 -20.58 7.31
CA GLY A 63 -10.71 -20.83 6.39
C GLY A 63 -11.14 -21.06 4.95
N VAL A 64 -12.23 -20.40 4.53
CA VAL A 64 -12.75 -20.40 3.15
C VAL A 64 -12.68 -18.99 2.57
N HIS A 65 -12.90 -18.84 1.27
CA HIS A 65 -13.03 -17.54 0.63
C HIS A 65 -14.45 -17.01 0.73
N THR A 66 -14.56 -15.67 0.76
CA THR A 66 -15.83 -14.95 0.86
C THR A 66 -16.07 -14.10 -0.39
N VAL A 67 -17.34 -14.03 -0.83
CA VAL A 67 -17.76 -13.22 -1.97
C VAL A 67 -19.00 -12.41 -1.62
N LEU A 68 -19.13 -11.20 -2.17
CA LEU A 68 -20.32 -10.35 -2.04
C LEU A 68 -20.59 -9.54 -3.30
N GLY A 69 -21.86 -9.42 -3.70
CA GLY A 69 -22.34 -8.44 -4.67
C GLY A 69 -22.50 -7.06 -4.03
N VAL A 70 -21.40 -6.27 -3.99
CA VAL A 70 -21.30 -5.02 -3.21
C VAL A 70 -22.41 -4.01 -3.53
N SER A 71 -22.77 -3.82 -4.81
CA SER A 71 -23.73 -2.80 -5.23
C SER A 71 -25.18 -3.09 -4.81
N ASN A 72 -25.47 -4.30 -4.33
CA ASN A 72 -26.80 -4.64 -3.81
C ASN A 72 -27.16 -3.83 -2.56
N VAL A 73 -26.16 -3.46 -1.74
CA VAL A 73 -26.38 -2.69 -0.51
C VAL A 73 -27.13 -1.39 -0.74
N SER A 74 -26.85 -0.70 -1.84
CA SER A 74 -27.37 0.65 -2.14
C SER A 74 -28.61 0.65 -3.06
N PHE A 75 -29.15 -0.52 -3.41
CA PHE A 75 -30.28 -0.60 -4.34
C PHE A 75 -31.49 0.20 -3.81
N GLY A 76 -32.07 1.03 -4.70
CA GLY A 76 -33.22 1.89 -4.36
C GLY A 76 -32.87 3.17 -3.60
N LEU A 77 -31.59 3.48 -3.34
CA LEU A 77 -31.16 4.70 -2.67
C LEU A 77 -30.46 5.69 -3.62
N PRO A 78 -30.50 7.00 -3.32
CA PRO A 78 -29.74 7.99 -4.06
C PRO A 78 -28.23 7.90 -3.74
N ASN A 79 -27.39 8.49 -4.59
CA ASN A 79 -25.92 8.53 -4.40
C ASN A 79 -25.29 7.17 -4.08
N ARG A 80 -25.69 6.16 -4.85
CA ARG A 80 -25.23 4.78 -4.69
C ARG A 80 -23.70 4.60 -4.63
N PRO A 81 -22.88 5.33 -5.43
CA PRO A 81 -21.43 5.18 -5.37
C PRO A 81 -20.86 5.42 -3.96
N LEU A 82 -21.35 6.41 -3.22
CA LEU A 82 -20.90 6.69 -1.86
C LEU A 82 -21.16 5.50 -0.91
N LEU A 83 -22.36 4.93 -0.96
CA LEU A 83 -22.72 3.77 -0.16
C LEU A 83 -21.92 2.53 -0.53
N ASN A 84 -21.74 2.29 -1.85
CA ASN A 84 -21.01 1.14 -2.34
C ASN A 84 -19.54 1.16 -1.88
N LYS A 85 -18.83 2.28 -2.03
CA LYS A 85 -17.42 2.38 -1.62
C LYS A 85 -17.24 2.27 -0.12
N THR A 86 -18.16 2.86 0.68
CA THR A 86 -18.12 2.77 2.13
C THR A 86 -18.34 1.31 2.57
N PHE A 87 -19.37 0.66 2.03
CA PHE A 87 -19.66 -0.73 2.35
C PHE A 87 -18.54 -1.68 1.89
N LEU A 88 -17.94 -1.43 0.72
CA LEU A 88 -16.79 -2.20 0.22
C LEU A 88 -15.63 -2.16 1.21
N ALA A 89 -15.23 -0.98 1.67
CA ALA A 89 -14.15 -0.84 2.65
C ALA A 89 -14.45 -1.58 3.96
N MET A 90 -15.70 -1.49 4.46
CA MET A 90 -16.14 -2.22 5.68
C MET A 90 -16.10 -3.73 5.48
N ALA A 91 -16.58 -4.22 4.34
CA ALA A 91 -16.61 -5.66 4.03
C ALA A 91 -15.19 -6.23 3.83
N MET A 92 -14.30 -5.50 3.16
CA MET A 92 -12.88 -5.88 3.00
C MET A 92 -12.19 -5.93 4.37
N SER A 93 -12.45 -4.97 5.25
CA SER A 93 -11.92 -4.98 6.63
C SER A 93 -12.42 -6.18 7.45
N ALA A 94 -13.61 -6.69 7.14
CA ALA A 94 -14.15 -7.90 7.75
C ALA A 94 -13.62 -9.20 7.12
N GLY A 95 -12.80 -9.13 6.06
CA GLY A 95 -12.20 -10.29 5.40
C GLY A 95 -12.87 -10.73 4.10
N LEU A 96 -13.55 -9.81 3.39
CA LEU A 96 -14.06 -10.07 2.04
C LEU A 96 -12.90 -10.27 1.07
N ASP A 97 -12.85 -11.43 0.40
CA ASP A 97 -11.81 -11.76 -0.58
C ASP A 97 -12.20 -11.32 -2.00
N LEU A 98 -13.45 -11.54 -2.39
CA LEU A 98 -13.92 -11.44 -3.77
C LEU A 98 -15.12 -10.48 -3.87
N PRO A 99 -14.90 -9.15 -3.94
CA PRO A 99 -16.00 -8.23 -4.20
C PRO A 99 -16.45 -8.32 -5.66
N ILE A 100 -17.75 -8.58 -5.90
CA ILE A 100 -18.35 -8.44 -7.23
C ILE A 100 -18.72 -6.96 -7.40
N ILE A 101 -17.94 -6.27 -8.22
CA ILE A 101 -18.06 -4.83 -8.49
C ILE A 101 -17.87 -4.54 -9.97
N ASN A 102 -18.22 -3.32 -10.39
CA ASN A 102 -17.87 -2.84 -11.72
C ASN A 102 -16.39 -2.36 -11.73
N PRO A 103 -15.48 -3.02 -12.45
CA PRO A 103 -14.06 -2.61 -12.49
C PRO A 103 -13.83 -1.28 -13.22
N MET A 104 -14.83 -0.79 -13.97
CA MET A 104 -14.77 0.53 -14.61
C MET A 104 -15.15 1.67 -13.65
N ASP A 105 -15.67 1.36 -12.46
CA ASP A 105 -15.96 2.36 -11.42
C ASP A 105 -14.66 2.75 -10.71
N GLN A 106 -14.14 3.93 -11.07
CA GLN A 106 -12.86 4.44 -10.57
C GLN A 106 -12.88 4.67 -9.05
N GLU A 107 -14.03 5.01 -8.47
CA GLU A 107 -14.17 5.23 -7.03
C GLU A 107 -14.08 3.92 -6.23
N LEU A 108 -14.69 2.84 -6.75
CA LEU A 108 -14.57 1.51 -6.14
C LEU A 108 -13.14 0.97 -6.25
N MET A 109 -12.51 1.13 -7.42
CA MET A 109 -11.10 0.72 -7.60
C MET A 109 -10.15 1.54 -6.72
N ALA A 110 -10.40 2.86 -6.57
CA ALA A 110 -9.64 3.71 -5.66
C ALA A 110 -9.76 3.25 -4.19
N THR A 111 -10.95 2.79 -3.80
CA THR A 111 -11.19 2.26 -2.45
C THR A 111 -10.37 1.00 -2.20
N ILE A 112 -10.28 0.09 -3.18
CA ILE A 112 -9.44 -1.13 -3.08
C ILE A 112 -7.95 -0.76 -2.98
N ASP A 113 -7.47 0.14 -3.84
CA ASP A 113 -6.07 0.57 -3.82
C ASP A 113 -5.71 1.20 -2.46
N ALA A 114 -6.57 2.08 -1.93
CA ALA A 114 -6.37 2.70 -0.62
C ALA A 114 -6.40 1.66 0.53
N PHE A 115 -7.32 0.69 0.46
CA PHE A 115 -7.39 -0.40 1.42
C PHE A 115 -6.10 -1.22 1.45
N ASN A 116 -5.57 -1.57 0.27
CA ASN A 116 -4.33 -2.36 0.15
C ASN A 116 -3.12 -1.64 0.77
N VAL A 117 -3.04 -0.31 0.64
CA VAL A 117 -2.01 0.49 1.33
C VAL A 117 -2.19 0.43 2.84
N LEU A 118 -3.42 0.66 3.35
CA LEU A 118 -3.69 0.71 4.78
C LEU A 118 -3.46 -0.65 5.48
N TYR A 119 -3.69 -1.76 4.78
CA TYR A 119 -3.45 -3.12 5.28
C TYR A 119 -2.04 -3.66 4.96
N ASN A 120 -1.16 -2.82 4.41
CA ASN A 120 0.22 -3.18 4.04
C ASN A 120 0.29 -4.33 3.02
N TYR A 121 -0.72 -4.46 2.15
CA TYR A 121 -0.70 -5.36 1.00
C TYR A 121 0.01 -4.73 -0.20
N ASP A 122 -0.04 -3.40 -0.31
CA ASP A 122 0.73 -2.60 -1.26
C ASP A 122 1.92 -1.97 -0.54
N HIS A 123 3.07 -2.65 -0.61
CA HIS A 123 4.29 -2.21 0.06
C HIS A 123 4.80 -0.89 -0.53
N ASP A 124 5.18 0.05 0.35
CA ASP A 124 5.62 1.41 0.00
C ASP A 124 4.59 2.20 -0.83
N ALA A 125 3.32 1.76 -0.85
CA ALA A 125 2.24 2.33 -1.64
C ALA A 125 2.56 2.42 -3.16
N ALA A 126 3.36 1.50 -3.68
CA ALA A 126 3.91 1.56 -5.02
C ALA A 126 2.80 1.53 -6.10
N VAL A 127 1.85 0.60 -5.99
CA VAL A 127 0.73 0.46 -6.93
C VAL A 127 -0.24 1.63 -6.78
N TYR A 128 -0.50 2.08 -5.55
CA TYR A 128 -1.36 3.23 -5.27
C TYR A 128 -0.81 4.50 -5.92
N ILE A 129 0.50 4.77 -5.74
CA ILE A 129 1.17 5.92 -6.34
C ILE A 129 1.14 5.83 -7.88
N GLU A 130 1.49 4.67 -8.45
CA GLU A 130 1.47 4.46 -9.90
C GLU A 130 0.09 4.76 -10.52
N ARG A 131 -0.98 4.34 -9.86
CA ARG A 131 -2.35 4.48 -10.39
C ARG A 131 -2.99 5.83 -10.07
N ARG A 132 -2.58 6.52 -9.01
CA ARG A 132 -3.29 7.69 -8.46
C ARG A 132 -2.51 8.98 -8.57
N ALA A 133 -1.19 8.95 -8.67
CA ALA A 133 -0.43 10.14 -8.98
C ALA A 133 -0.78 10.56 -10.42
N ASN A 134 -1.05 11.85 -10.62
CA ASN A 134 -1.16 12.42 -11.98
C ASN A 134 0.16 12.12 -12.68
N GLN A 135 0.12 11.18 -13.62
CA GLN A 135 1.28 10.73 -14.38
C GLN A 135 1.76 11.85 -15.30
N GLU A 136 2.69 12.66 -14.83
CA GLU A 136 3.78 13.04 -15.71
C GLU A 136 4.68 11.78 -15.77
N THR A 137 4.59 11.11 -16.90
CA THR A 137 5.24 9.85 -17.19
C THR A 137 6.75 9.97 -16.95
N ILE A 138 7.23 9.45 -15.83
CA ILE A 138 8.63 9.02 -15.72
C ILE A 138 8.72 7.81 -16.65
N THR A 139 9.07 8.06 -17.91
CA THR A 139 9.45 7.01 -18.85
C THR A 139 10.54 6.19 -18.16
N LYS A 140 10.28 4.89 -17.95
CA LYS A 140 11.32 3.91 -17.60
C LYS A 140 12.39 4.01 -18.68
N LYS A 141 13.47 4.75 -18.40
CA LYS A 141 14.69 4.63 -19.17
C LYS A 141 15.21 3.22 -18.99
N ASP A 142 15.61 2.61 -20.07
CA ASP A 142 16.28 1.29 -20.05
C ASP A 142 17.37 1.27 -18.98
N THR A 143 17.36 0.24 -18.15
CA THR A 143 18.17 0.06 -16.94
C THR A 143 19.69 0.01 -17.18
N SER A 144 20.16 0.18 -18.41
CA SER A 144 21.58 -0.03 -18.76
C SER A 144 22.49 1.17 -18.53
N THR A 145 22.00 2.36 -18.08
CA THR A 145 22.82 3.58 -17.96
C THR A 145 22.35 4.58 -16.91
N PHE A 146 21.82 4.13 -15.75
CA PHE A 146 21.52 5.07 -14.67
C PHE A 146 22.79 5.69 -14.09
N THR A 147 22.87 7.02 -14.09
CA THR A 147 23.90 7.74 -13.34
C THR A 147 23.63 7.66 -11.85
N LEU A 148 24.64 7.93 -10.99
CA LEU A 148 24.44 7.97 -9.55
C LEU A 148 23.35 8.99 -9.16
N ASN A 149 23.23 10.10 -9.90
CA ASN A 149 22.14 11.06 -9.73
C ASN A 149 20.75 10.42 -9.97
N ASP A 150 20.60 9.69 -11.07
CA ASP A 150 19.33 9.02 -11.41
C ASP A 150 18.99 7.94 -10.36
N ILE A 151 19.99 7.19 -9.90
CA ILE A 151 19.84 6.17 -8.85
C ILE A 151 19.30 6.76 -7.56
N VAL A 152 19.80 7.93 -7.15
CA VAL A 152 19.30 8.65 -5.96
C VAL A 152 17.90 9.21 -6.21
N LEU A 153 17.65 9.84 -7.36
CA LEU A 153 16.34 10.41 -7.71
C LEU A 153 15.22 9.36 -7.70
N HIS A 154 15.53 8.13 -8.14
CA HIS A 154 14.57 7.04 -8.23
C HIS A 154 14.61 6.07 -7.03
N GLY A 155 15.49 6.29 -6.05
CA GLY A 155 15.57 5.47 -4.85
C GLY A 155 16.05 4.03 -5.09
N LEU A 156 16.91 3.79 -6.10
CA LEU A 156 17.38 2.47 -6.53
C LEU A 156 18.49 1.94 -5.59
N LYS A 157 18.09 1.32 -4.48
CA LYS A 157 19.01 0.86 -3.42
C LYS A 157 19.98 -0.21 -3.86
N ASP A 158 19.58 -1.08 -4.78
CA ASP A 158 20.38 -2.23 -5.21
C ASP A 158 21.57 -1.79 -6.10
N GLU A 159 21.39 -0.72 -6.87
CA GLU A 159 22.39 -0.20 -7.80
C GLU A 159 23.37 0.80 -7.16
N VAL A 160 22.97 1.49 -6.09
CA VAL A 160 23.73 2.60 -5.49
C VAL A 160 25.14 2.18 -5.05
N THR A 161 25.29 0.97 -4.51
CA THR A 161 26.56 0.48 -4.00
C THR A 161 27.60 0.36 -5.13
N ASN A 162 27.21 -0.26 -6.24
CA ASN A 162 28.09 -0.47 -7.37
C ASN A 162 28.40 0.86 -8.07
N ALA A 163 27.39 1.69 -8.32
CA ALA A 163 27.57 2.98 -8.98
C ALA A 163 28.47 3.91 -8.17
N THR A 164 28.30 3.96 -6.83
CA THR A 164 29.17 4.79 -5.96
C THR A 164 30.61 4.30 -5.99
N LYS A 165 30.85 3.01 -5.88
CA LYS A 165 32.22 2.44 -5.92
C LYS A 165 32.92 2.65 -7.26
N GLU A 166 32.19 2.51 -8.37
CA GLU A 166 32.75 2.78 -9.70
C GLU A 166 33.13 4.25 -9.85
N LEU A 167 32.26 5.17 -9.42
CA LEU A 167 32.51 6.60 -9.50
C LEU A 167 33.69 7.06 -8.61
N LEU A 168 33.89 6.43 -7.45
CA LEU A 168 35.02 6.68 -6.57
C LEU A 168 36.39 6.31 -7.16
N LYS A 169 36.44 5.50 -8.22
CA LYS A 169 37.71 5.19 -8.92
C LYS A 169 38.26 6.37 -9.71
N THR A 170 37.39 7.30 -10.12
CA THR A 170 37.71 8.41 -11.01
C THR A 170 37.45 9.79 -10.40
N THR A 171 36.63 9.87 -9.36
CA THR A 171 36.16 11.14 -8.80
C THR A 171 36.34 11.15 -7.26
N PRO A 172 36.94 12.19 -6.68
CA PRO A 172 37.03 12.33 -5.24
C PRO A 172 35.69 12.31 -4.53
N GLY A 173 35.61 11.65 -3.37
CA GLY A 173 34.36 11.48 -2.64
C GLY A 173 33.66 12.80 -2.29
N LEU A 174 34.41 13.88 -1.94
CA LEU A 174 33.83 15.20 -1.72
C LEU A 174 33.16 15.81 -2.94
N GLU A 175 33.70 15.58 -4.13
CA GLU A 175 33.11 16.06 -5.38
C GLU A 175 31.82 15.29 -5.69
N ILE A 176 31.79 13.99 -5.43
CA ILE A 176 30.56 13.17 -5.57
C ILE A 176 29.47 13.69 -4.65
N ILE A 177 29.80 14.00 -3.38
CA ILE A 177 28.87 14.56 -2.42
C ILE A 177 28.32 15.91 -2.92
N ASN A 178 29.20 16.86 -3.24
CA ASN A 178 28.80 18.23 -3.54
C ASN A 178 28.12 18.38 -4.89
N ASN A 179 28.57 17.62 -5.91
CA ASN A 179 28.13 17.83 -7.29
C ASN A 179 27.05 16.83 -7.73
N ILE A 180 26.83 15.74 -6.97
CA ILE A 180 25.87 14.69 -7.36
C ILE A 180 24.86 14.46 -6.25
N LEU A 181 25.28 14.06 -5.03
CA LEU A 181 24.34 13.64 -3.99
C LEU A 181 23.51 14.79 -3.44
N ILE A 182 24.15 15.94 -3.12
CA ILE A 182 23.44 17.12 -2.61
C ILE A 182 22.45 17.68 -3.64
N PRO A 183 22.83 17.91 -4.92
CA PRO A 183 21.88 18.35 -5.94
C PRO A 183 20.74 17.37 -6.22
N ALA A 184 21.02 16.05 -6.16
CA ALA A 184 19.97 15.04 -6.30
C ALA A 184 18.95 15.13 -5.17
N LEU A 185 19.41 15.20 -3.90
CA LEU A 185 18.53 15.36 -2.75
C LEU A 185 17.74 16.68 -2.76
N ASP A 186 18.35 17.79 -3.19
CA ASP A 186 17.64 19.06 -3.37
C ASP A 186 16.53 18.94 -4.43
N THR A 187 16.79 18.22 -5.52
CA THR A 187 15.81 17.96 -6.56
C THR A 187 14.66 17.10 -6.02
N VAL A 188 14.97 16.03 -5.27
CA VAL A 188 13.97 15.18 -4.58
C VAL A 188 13.09 15.99 -3.65
N GLY A 189 13.70 16.88 -2.84
CA GLY A 189 12.98 17.79 -1.92
C GLY A 189 12.01 18.70 -2.68
N LYS A 190 12.47 19.33 -3.76
CA LYS A 190 11.63 20.19 -4.61
C LYS A 190 10.49 19.43 -5.30
N GLN A 191 10.73 18.20 -5.72
CA GLN A 191 9.68 17.35 -6.30
C GLN A 191 8.62 16.98 -5.25
N TYR A 192 9.03 16.70 -4.02
CA TYR A 192 8.12 16.43 -2.91
C TYR A 192 7.28 17.66 -2.56
N GLU A 193 7.88 18.85 -2.44
CA GLU A 193 7.16 20.11 -2.19
C GLU A 193 6.11 20.41 -3.27
N LYS A 194 6.39 20.04 -4.52
CA LYS A 194 5.47 20.20 -5.66
C LYS A 194 4.46 19.06 -5.80
N ASN A 195 4.42 18.09 -4.90
CA ASN A 195 3.60 16.88 -4.97
C ASN A 195 3.83 16.04 -6.26
N ILE A 196 5.02 16.12 -6.86
CA ILE A 196 5.42 15.27 -7.99
C ILE A 196 5.81 13.87 -7.49
N ILE A 197 6.45 13.79 -6.33
CA ILE A 197 6.72 12.55 -5.62
C ILE A 197 6.06 12.58 -4.24
N PHE A 198 5.89 11.41 -3.63
CA PHE A 198 5.22 11.24 -2.35
C PHE A 198 6.20 10.77 -1.27
N LEU A 199 5.77 10.82 -0.01
CA LEU A 199 6.62 10.52 1.15
C LEU A 199 7.39 9.20 1.05
N PRO A 200 6.82 8.07 0.59
CA PRO A 200 7.58 6.82 0.43
C PRO A 200 8.76 6.96 -0.53
N GLN A 201 8.58 7.65 -1.65
CA GLN A 201 9.64 7.89 -2.64
C GLN A 201 10.73 8.81 -2.10
N LEU A 202 10.34 9.85 -1.33
CA LEU A 202 11.30 10.71 -0.62
C LEU A 202 12.16 9.89 0.35
N ILE A 203 11.55 9.00 1.14
CA ILE A 203 12.24 8.12 2.09
C ILE A 203 13.19 7.17 1.34
N GLN A 204 12.75 6.54 0.25
CA GLN A 204 13.59 5.65 -0.56
C GLN A 204 14.81 6.38 -1.10
N SER A 205 14.66 7.59 -1.65
CA SER A 205 15.78 8.41 -2.15
C SER A 205 16.74 8.79 -1.02
N ALA A 206 16.21 9.15 0.16
CA ALA A 206 17.04 9.48 1.33
C ALA A 206 17.83 8.26 1.82
N GLU A 207 17.23 7.08 1.89
CA GLU A 207 17.92 5.84 2.27
C GLU A 207 18.96 5.41 1.24
N THR A 208 18.67 5.56 -0.04
CA THR A 208 19.63 5.32 -1.14
C THR A 208 20.83 6.23 -1.02
N SER A 209 20.61 7.52 -0.79
CA SER A 209 21.69 8.50 -0.55
C SER A 209 22.51 8.16 0.68
N LYS A 210 21.89 7.71 1.78
CA LYS A 210 22.58 7.30 3.01
C LYS A 210 23.56 6.16 2.76
N ILE A 211 23.24 5.21 1.90
CA ILE A 211 24.15 4.12 1.48
C ILE A 211 25.36 4.72 0.76
N ALA A 212 25.14 5.62 -0.21
CA ALA A 212 26.22 6.29 -0.94
C ALA A 212 27.15 7.09 -0.01
N PHE A 213 26.57 7.88 0.90
CA PHE A 213 27.35 8.63 1.93
C PHE A 213 28.17 7.71 2.82
N GLY A 214 27.62 6.55 3.23
CA GLY A 214 28.34 5.55 4.02
C GLY A 214 29.59 5.03 3.32
N ILE A 215 29.44 4.66 2.04
CA ILE A 215 30.57 4.17 1.22
C ILE A 215 31.63 5.25 1.05
N ILE A 216 31.24 6.49 0.76
CA ILE A 216 32.17 7.61 0.58
C ILE A 216 32.88 7.93 1.90
N LYS A 217 32.15 7.96 3.03
CA LYS A 217 32.70 8.19 4.36
C LYS A 217 33.82 7.21 4.71
N ASP A 218 33.67 5.95 4.33
CA ASP A 218 34.68 4.92 4.60
C ASP A 218 36.00 5.18 3.87
N THR A 219 35.99 5.99 2.79
CA THR A 219 37.21 6.41 2.10
C THR A 219 37.99 7.53 2.81
N PHE A 220 37.36 8.24 3.80
CA PHE A 220 37.96 9.36 4.52
C PHE A 220 38.58 8.97 5.86
N LYS A 221 38.66 7.67 6.21
CA LYS A 221 39.13 7.20 7.54
C LYS A 221 40.53 7.66 7.92
N ASP A 222 41.35 8.13 6.96
CA ASP A 222 42.75 8.53 7.18
C ASP A 222 43.01 10.05 7.08
N THR A 223 42.02 10.89 6.73
CA THR A 223 42.28 12.33 6.43
C THR A 223 41.30 13.31 7.08
N ALA A 224 40.53 12.90 8.09
CA ALA A 224 39.45 13.70 8.63
C ALA A 224 39.97 14.86 9.53
N ALA A 225 40.14 16.04 8.96
CA ALA A 225 40.08 17.29 9.71
C ALA A 225 38.61 17.46 10.18
N THR A 226 38.31 17.11 11.42
CA THR A 226 36.97 17.29 12.00
C THR A 226 36.72 18.77 12.27
N LYS A 227 35.64 19.33 11.71
CA LYS A 227 35.20 20.72 12.00
C LYS A 227 34.54 20.88 13.37
N GLY A 228 34.64 19.87 14.25
CA GLY A 228 34.02 19.84 15.58
C GLY A 228 32.72 19.04 15.63
N PRO A 229 32.19 18.74 16.82
CA PRO A 229 30.95 17.99 17.00
C PRO A 229 29.72 18.85 16.65
N ILE A 230 28.81 18.30 15.87
CA ILE A 230 27.47 18.86 15.65
C ILE A 230 26.51 18.07 16.52
N ILE A 231 25.78 18.73 17.42
CA ILE A 231 24.77 18.10 18.27
C ILE A 231 23.40 18.32 17.63
N MET A 232 22.73 17.22 17.25
CA MET A 232 21.34 17.24 16.81
C MET A 232 20.46 16.60 17.88
N ALA A 233 19.45 17.32 18.34
CA ALA A 233 18.52 16.84 19.35
C ALA A 233 17.08 17.19 18.96
N THR A 234 16.12 16.28 19.26
CA THR A 234 14.70 16.61 19.22
C THR A 234 14.24 17.16 20.55
N VAL A 235 13.24 18.01 20.52
CA VAL A 235 12.61 18.55 21.73
C VAL A 235 11.82 17.45 22.42
N HIS A 236 11.75 17.48 23.75
CA HIS A 236 10.97 16.50 24.51
C HIS A 236 9.49 16.51 24.06
N GLY A 237 8.97 15.34 23.67
CA GLY A 237 7.61 15.18 23.14
C GLY A 237 7.46 15.26 21.62
N ASP A 238 8.52 15.60 20.89
CA ASP A 238 8.53 15.53 19.41
C ASP A 238 8.84 14.10 18.94
N ILE A 239 7.90 13.54 18.17
CA ILE A 239 7.99 12.18 17.60
C ILE A 239 8.57 12.15 16.18
N HIS A 240 8.93 13.30 15.61
CA HIS A 240 9.44 13.42 14.24
C HIS A 240 10.92 13.02 14.15
N ASP A 241 11.17 11.74 13.88
CA ASP A 241 12.51 11.14 13.82
C ASP A 241 13.19 11.24 12.42
N ILE A 242 12.43 11.64 11.41
CA ILE A 242 12.89 11.65 10.00
C ILE A 242 14.06 12.63 9.80
N GLY A 243 14.06 13.75 10.49
CA GLY A 243 15.12 14.75 10.38
C GLY A 243 16.46 14.40 11.07
N LYS A 244 16.50 13.31 11.86
CA LYS A 244 17.71 12.84 12.55
C LYS A 244 18.44 11.73 11.81
N LYS A 245 17.74 11.00 10.97
CA LYS A 245 18.27 9.84 10.23
C LYS A 245 18.88 10.28 8.92
#